data_bc315ae3d23401fec97df99e2eb33229
#
_entry.id   bc315ae3d23401fec97df99e2eb33229
#
_cell.length_a   1.000
_cell.length_b   1.000
_cell.length_c   1.000
_cell.angle_alpha   90.00
_cell.angle_beta   90.00
_cell.angle_gamma   90.00
#
_symmetry.space_group_name_H-M   'P 1'
#
loop_
_entity.id
_entity.type
_entity.pdbx_description
1 polymer ?
#
loop_
_entity_poly.entity_id
_entity_poly.type
_entity_poly.pdbx_seq_one_letter_code
_entity_poly.pdbx_strand_id
1 'polypeptide(L)'
;AHPNPLYEMTSAAMWRLNEIYLMLVGESFFLIERDENERPIELWNVPPHWVKMTPYLGNAGYMITSPSGLTMTVPVEDMFVMKHLNPLDPFMRGLGVAESIADEVEIDEFSAQFQKRFFYNDGTPSLVFLMPDASEDQRDAFMARWNKRHRGVENSHRAAALTGNVDI
;
A
#
# COMPACT_ATOMS: atom_id res chain seq x y z
N ALA A 1 15.06 26.31 9.38
CA ALA A 1 16.10 25.49 10.00
C ALA A 1 16.11 24.11 9.36
N HIS A 2 17.30 23.53 9.20
CA HIS A 2 17.46 22.17 8.70
C HIS A 2 17.80 21.27 9.91
N PRO A 3 17.04 20.21 10.14
CA PRO A 3 17.25 19.32 11.27
C PRO A 3 18.42 18.35 11.09
N ASN A 4 18.90 18.20 9.87
CA ASN A 4 20.03 17.34 9.47
C ASN A 4 20.67 17.90 8.18
N PRO A 5 21.83 17.34 7.73
CA PRO A 5 22.52 17.85 6.55
C PRO A 5 21.83 17.59 5.21
N LEU A 6 20.75 16.80 5.17
CA LEU A 6 19.98 16.63 3.93
C LEU A 6 19.28 17.95 3.57
N TYR A 7 19.69 18.53 2.49
CA TYR A 7 19.21 19.85 2.04
C TYR A 7 17.68 19.90 1.85
N GLU A 8 17.07 18.80 1.45
CA GLU A 8 15.63 18.69 1.21
C GLU A 8 14.82 18.48 2.48
N MET A 9 15.47 18.07 3.60
CA MET A 9 14.81 17.84 4.86
C MET A 9 14.68 19.14 5.66
N THR A 10 13.64 19.90 5.38
CA THR A 10 13.27 21.04 6.21
C THR A 10 12.56 20.59 7.48
N SER A 11 12.54 21.43 8.53
CA SER A 11 11.76 21.14 9.74
C SER A 11 10.28 20.89 9.43
N ALA A 12 9.70 21.60 8.47
CA ALA A 12 8.32 21.37 8.06
C ALA A 12 8.12 20.01 7.39
N ALA A 13 9.05 19.60 6.53
CA ALA A 13 9.03 18.29 5.89
C ALA A 13 9.18 17.15 6.93
N MET A 14 10.08 17.34 7.89
CA MET A 14 10.30 16.40 8.99
C MET A 14 9.03 16.17 9.83
N TRP A 15 8.36 17.26 10.23
CA TRP A 15 7.12 17.16 11.01
C TRP A 15 5.96 16.57 10.20
N ARG A 16 5.86 16.90 8.91
CA ARG A 16 4.88 16.27 8.02
C ARG A 16 5.09 14.76 7.91
N LEU A 17 6.35 14.34 7.79
CA LEU A 17 6.68 12.91 7.74
C LEU A 17 6.35 12.21 9.06
N ASN A 18 6.61 12.88 10.20
CA ASN A 18 6.21 12.41 11.52
C ASN A 18 4.70 12.15 11.61
N GLU A 19 3.86 13.12 11.17
CA GLU A 19 2.40 12.97 11.15
C GLU A 19 1.97 11.79 10.27
N ILE A 20 2.58 11.63 9.10
CA ILE A 20 2.29 10.50 8.21
C ILE A 20 2.57 9.17 8.94
N TYR A 21 3.70 9.04 9.60
CA TYR A 21 4.03 7.82 10.32
C TYR A 21 3.09 7.56 11.50
N LEU A 22 2.75 8.58 12.27
CA LEU A 22 1.80 8.46 13.38
C LEU A 22 0.41 8.04 12.89
N MET A 23 -0.08 8.61 11.80
CA MET A 23 -1.39 8.27 11.25
C MET A 23 -1.41 6.87 10.65
N LEU A 24 -0.37 6.47 9.90
CA LEU A 24 -0.36 5.19 9.21
C LEU A 24 -0.03 4.02 10.16
N VAL A 25 1.02 4.18 10.96
CA VAL A 25 1.60 3.07 11.75
C VAL A 25 1.42 3.25 13.25
N GLY A 26 1.04 4.45 13.66
CA GLY A 26 0.84 4.79 15.09
C GLY A 26 2.12 5.10 15.84
N GLU A 27 3.25 5.22 15.17
CA GLU A 27 4.54 5.53 15.81
C GLU A 27 5.49 6.20 14.84
N SER A 28 6.37 7.02 15.39
CA SER A 28 7.42 7.73 14.67
C SER A 28 8.70 7.74 15.49
N PHE A 29 9.82 7.55 14.83
CA PHE A 29 11.14 7.43 15.45
C PHE A 29 12.08 8.51 14.92
N PHE A 30 12.83 9.12 15.82
CA PHE A 30 13.86 10.08 15.50
C PHE A 30 15.19 9.63 16.12
N LEU A 31 16.17 9.44 15.27
CA LEU A 31 17.56 9.24 15.70
C LEU A 31 18.18 10.61 16.00
N ILE A 32 18.82 10.73 17.15
CA ILE A 32 19.51 11.91 17.62
C ILE A 32 21.00 11.69 17.44
N GLU A 33 21.63 12.46 16.54
CA GLU A 33 23.10 12.51 16.44
C GLU A 33 23.63 13.55 17.40
N ARG A 34 24.74 13.20 18.10
CA ARG A 34 25.37 14.04 19.11
C ARG A 34 26.80 14.41 18.74
N ASP A 35 27.26 15.54 19.23
CA ASP A 35 28.66 15.94 19.16
C ASP A 35 29.51 15.25 20.24
N GLU A 36 30.82 15.54 20.24
CA GLU A 36 31.76 15.02 21.22
C GLU A 36 31.45 15.45 22.70
N ASN A 37 30.59 16.43 22.87
CA ASN A 37 30.13 16.91 24.19
C ASN A 37 28.70 16.40 24.51
N GLU A 38 28.24 15.36 23.84
CA GLU A 38 26.89 14.76 23.99
C GLU A 38 25.73 15.70 23.66
N ARG A 39 25.97 16.81 22.94
CA ARG A 39 24.92 17.75 22.55
C ARG A 39 24.25 17.27 21.26
N PRO A 40 22.93 17.30 21.18
CA PRO A 40 22.20 16.95 19.96
C PRO A 40 22.53 17.98 18.87
N ILE A 41 23.02 17.51 17.73
CA ILE A 41 23.37 18.32 16.57
C ILE A 41 22.48 18.05 15.36
N GLU A 42 21.99 16.82 15.21
CA GLU A 42 21.14 16.42 14.10
C GLU A 42 19.98 15.56 14.57
N LEU A 43 18.89 15.61 13.82
CA LEU A 43 17.70 14.82 14.05
C LEU A 43 17.25 14.16 12.76
N TRP A 44 17.11 12.83 12.76
CA TRP A 44 16.80 12.04 11.61
C TRP A 44 15.51 11.24 11.81
N ASN A 45 14.55 11.40 10.89
CA ASN A 45 13.39 10.50 10.89
C ASN A 45 13.81 9.10 10.47
N VAL A 46 13.54 8.13 11.30
CA VAL A 46 13.76 6.71 11.00
C VAL A 46 12.41 6.09 10.59
N PRO A 47 12.31 5.54 9.37
CA PRO A 47 11.08 4.88 8.95
C PRO A 47 10.69 3.75 9.92
N PRO A 48 9.45 3.68 10.42
CA PRO A 48 9.05 2.69 11.42
C PRO A 48 9.30 1.24 11.02
N HIS A 49 9.20 0.92 9.72
CA HIS A 49 9.45 -0.42 9.20
C HIS A 49 10.95 -0.81 9.19
N TRP A 50 11.88 0.14 9.37
CA TRP A 50 13.29 -0.16 9.58
C TRP A 50 13.59 -0.56 11.02
N VAL A 51 12.79 -0.11 11.99
CA VAL A 51 12.93 -0.47 13.40
C VAL A 51 12.41 -1.88 13.62
N LYS A 52 13.31 -2.85 13.74
CA LYS A 52 12.98 -4.27 13.88
C LYS A 52 12.72 -4.69 15.31
N MET A 53 13.45 -4.07 16.25
CA MET A 53 13.29 -4.31 17.68
C MET A 53 13.27 -2.99 18.44
N THR A 54 12.39 -2.91 19.42
CA THR A 54 12.32 -1.84 20.42
C THR A 54 12.88 -2.32 21.75
N PRO A 55 13.25 -1.42 22.67
CA PRO A 55 13.72 -1.82 24.00
C PRO A 55 12.66 -2.67 24.70
N TYR A 56 13.12 -3.82 25.20
CA TYR A 56 12.30 -4.78 25.95
C TYR A 56 13.20 -5.52 26.95
N LEU A 57 12.63 -6.30 27.86
CA LEU A 57 13.38 -7.10 28.82
C LEU A 57 14.53 -7.88 28.15
N GLY A 58 15.78 -7.45 28.42
CA GLY A 58 16.99 -8.05 27.86
C GLY A 58 17.54 -7.38 26.58
N ASN A 59 16.83 -6.40 26.01
CA ASN A 59 17.33 -5.57 24.91
C ASN A 59 17.39 -4.11 25.34
N ALA A 60 18.58 -3.52 25.39
CA ALA A 60 18.82 -2.17 25.89
C ALA A 60 18.72 -1.07 24.83
N GLY A 61 18.30 -1.38 23.60
CA GLY A 61 18.25 -0.39 22.52
C GLY A 61 17.30 -0.75 21.39
N TYR A 62 17.31 0.11 20.38
CA TYR A 62 16.54 -0.08 19.14
C TYR A 62 17.42 -0.74 18.09
N MET A 63 16.91 -1.76 17.41
CA MET A 63 17.59 -2.36 16.27
C MET A 63 16.98 -1.84 14.98
N ILE A 64 17.77 -1.15 14.18
CA ILE A 64 17.37 -0.56 12.91
C ILE A 64 18.04 -1.34 11.78
N THR A 65 17.26 -1.73 10.76
CA THR A 65 17.80 -2.37 9.55
C THR A 65 17.40 -1.54 8.34
N SER A 66 18.39 -0.99 7.65
CA SER A 66 18.16 -0.21 6.42
C SER A 66 17.76 -1.10 5.23
N PRO A 67 17.23 -0.55 4.15
CA PRO A 67 16.94 -1.30 2.92
C PRO A 67 18.15 -1.97 2.28
N SER A 68 19.37 -1.44 2.54
CA SER A 68 20.61 -2.05 2.08
C SER A 68 21.03 -3.28 2.90
N GLY A 69 20.26 -3.64 3.93
CA GLY A 69 20.56 -4.76 4.84
C GLY A 69 21.53 -4.41 5.97
N LEU A 70 21.99 -3.17 6.05
CA LEU A 70 22.83 -2.71 7.17
C LEU A 70 21.99 -2.64 8.44
N THR A 71 22.42 -3.33 9.48
CA THR A 71 21.78 -3.32 10.80
C THR A 71 22.64 -2.58 11.80
N MET A 72 22.01 -1.68 12.56
CA MET A 72 22.64 -0.95 13.65
C MET A 72 21.80 -1.03 14.92
N THR A 73 22.46 -1.00 16.07
CA THR A 73 21.81 -0.89 17.37
C THR A 73 21.97 0.54 17.88
N VAL A 74 20.87 1.16 18.24
CA VAL A 74 20.82 2.55 18.75
C VAL A 74 20.40 2.49 20.21
N PRO A 75 21.16 3.13 21.11
CA PRO A 75 20.80 3.27 22.51
C PRO A 75 19.47 4.00 22.69
N VAL A 76 18.82 3.78 23.84
CA VAL A 76 17.51 4.44 24.15
C VAL A 76 17.64 5.94 24.23
N GLU A 77 18.75 6.45 24.74
CA GLU A 77 19.05 7.88 24.89
C GLU A 77 19.22 8.64 23.57
N ASP A 78 19.53 7.90 22.48
CA ASP A 78 19.71 8.48 21.15
C ASP A 78 18.49 8.28 20.24
N MET A 79 17.40 7.76 20.81
CA MET A 79 16.14 7.57 20.10
C MET A 79 15.00 8.32 20.76
N PHE A 80 14.43 9.27 20.05
CA PHE A 80 13.18 9.92 20.46
C PHE A 80 12.00 9.26 19.74
N VAL A 81 11.02 8.80 20.51
CA VAL A 81 9.88 8.05 19.98
C VAL A 81 8.57 8.74 20.34
N MET A 82 7.74 8.94 19.34
CA MET A 82 6.34 9.33 19.50
C MET A 82 5.48 8.15 19.10
N LYS A 83 4.49 7.77 19.92
CA LYS A 83 3.56 6.70 19.55
C LYS A 83 2.15 6.95 20.07
N HIS A 84 1.17 6.49 19.30
CA HIS A 84 -0.20 6.35 19.78
C HIS A 84 -0.28 5.18 20.74
N LEU A 85 -1.14 5.31 21.73
CA LEU A 85 -1.38 4.25 22.69
C LEU A 85 -2.03 3.06 21.95
N ASN A 86 -1.45 1.88 22.14
CA ASN A 86 -2.07 0.65 21.72
C ASN A 86 -2.84 0.03 22.89
N PRO A 87 -4.18 0.06 22.92
CA PRO A 87 -4.95 -0.44 24.05
C PRO A 87 -4.90 -1.96 24.17
N LEU A 88 -4.52 -2.69 23.10
CA LEU A 88 -4.36 -4.14 23.11
C LEU A 88 -3.04 -4.56 23.74
N ASP A 89 -1.98 -3.77 23.54
CA ASP A 89 -0.66 -3.98 24.13
C ASP A 89 0.06 -2.63 24.33
N PRO A 90 -0.12 -1.98 25.48
CA PRO A 90 0.43 -0.64 25.72
C PRO A 90 1.97 -0.61 25.84
N PHE A 91 2.61 -1.78 26.00
CA PHE A 91 4.05 -1.90 26.14
C PHE A 91 4.77 -2.15 24.81
N MET A 92 4.04 -2.60 23.78
CA MET A 92 4.56 -2.88 22.45
C MET A 92 4.47 -1.68 21.50
N ARG A 93 4.37 -1.94 20.22
CA ARG A 93 4.33 -0.94 19.14
C ARG A 93 3.06 -0.10 19.19
N GLY A 94 3.13 1.11 18.66
CA GLY A 94 1.96 1.98 18.50
C GLY A 94 0.91 1.37 17.56
N LEU A 95 -0.33 1.82 17.67
CA LEU A 95 -1.44 1.44 16.79
C LEU A 95 -1.82 2.62 15.90
N GLY A 96 -1.67 2.46 14.59
CA GLY A 96 -2.02 3.49 13.61
C GLY A 96 -3.51 3.60 13.37
N VAL A 97 -3.98 4.78 13.01
CA VAL A 97 -5.38 4.99 12.61
C VAL A 97 -5.69 4.17 11.35
N ALA A 98 -4.74 4.08 10.41
CA ALA A 98 -4.91 3.30 9.19
C ALA A 98 -5.15 1.80 9.45
N GLU A 99 -4.55 1.25 10.52
CA GLU A 99 -4.78 -0.15 10.90
C GLU A 99 -6.22 -0.38 11.38
N SER A 100 -6.83 0.62 12.02
CA SER A 100 -8.21 0.53 12.51
C SER A 100 -9.26 0.53 11.38
N ILE A 101 -8.89 0.98 10.19
CA ILE A 101 -9.76 1.05 8.99
C ILE A 101 -9.24 0.19 7.84
N ALA A 102 -8.33 -0.74 8.12
CA ALA A 102 -7.68 -1.56 7.09
C ALA A 102 -8.70 -2.38 6.28
N ASP A 103 -9.67 -2.96 6.95
CA ASP A 103 -10.72 -3.77 6.31
C ASP A 103 -11.59 -2.94 5.37
N GLU A 104 -11.94 -1.70 5.75
CA GLU A 104 -12.73 -0.78 4.93
C GLU A 104 -11.95 -0.35 3.68
N VAL A 105 -10.65 -0.09 3.83
CA VAL A 105 -9.77 0.24 2.70
C VAL A 105 -9.65 -0.94 1.75
N GLU A 106 -9.51 -2.16 2.25
CA GLU A 106 -9.45 -3.37 1.44
C GLU A 106 -10.76 -3.61 0.66
N ILE A 107 -11.92 -3.43 1.31
CA ILE A 107 -13.23 -3.51 0.66
C ILE A 107 -13.36 -2.48 -0.46
N ASP A 108 -12.92 -1.23 -0.23
CA ASP A 108 -12.95 -0.18 -1.23
C ASP A 108 -12.05 -0.52 -2.43
N GLU A 109 -10.84 -1.03 -2.18
CA GLU A 109 -9.93 -1.49 -3.23
C GLU A 109 -10.54 -2.62 -4.07
N PHE A 110 -11.12 -3.64 -3.46
CA PHE A 110 -11.80 -4.72 -4.17
C PHE A 110 -13.00 -4.20 -4.98
N SER A 111 -13.76 -3.26 -4.42
CA SER A 111 -14.88 -2.64 -5.11
C SER A 111 -14.42 -1.85 -6.35
N ALA A 112 -13.34 -1.08 -6.22
CA ALA A 112 -12.75 -0.35 -7.33
C ALA A 112 -12.19 -1.30 -8.40
N GLN A 113 -11.54 -2.39 -8.01
CA GLN A 113 -11.05 -3.41 -8.93
C GLN A 113 -12.21 -4.13 -9.65
N PHE A 114 -13.29 -4.44 -8.93
CA PHE A 114 -14.48 -5.03 -9.53
C PHE A 114 -15.11 -4.10 -10.56
N GLN A 115 -15.31 -2.82 -10.20
CA GLN A 115 -15.86 -1.81 -11.12
C GLN A 115 -14.96 -1.67 -12.35
N LYS A 116 -13.64 -1.58 -12.16
CA LYS A 116 -12.68 -1.50 -13.27
C LYS A 116 -12.80 -2.70 -14.21
N ARG A 117 -12.86 -3.92 -13.68
CA ARG A 117 -13.04 -5.13 -14.49
C ARG A 117 -14.41 -5.18 -15.16
N PHE A 118 -15.44 -4.75 -14.46
CA PHE A 118 -16.80 -4.66 -15.00
C PHE A 118 -16.86 -3.75 -16.22
N PHE A 119 -16.32 -2.53 -16.12
CA PHE A 119 -16.27 -1.60 -17.25
C PHE A 119 -15.32 -2.08 -18.36
N TYR A 120 -14.20 -2.70 -18.00
CA TYR A 120 -13.25 -3.22 -18.99
C TYR A 120 -13.82 -4.40 -19.79
N ASN A 121 -14.65 -5.22 -19.18
CA ASN A 121 -15.29 -6.37 -19.80
C ASN A 121 -16.74 -6.09 -20.26
N ASP A 122 -17.13 -4.83 -20.41
CA ASP A 122 -18.46 -4.38 -20.86
C ASP A 122 -19.62 -4.75 -19.93
N GLY A 123 -19.35 -5.10 -18.67
CA GLY A 123 -20.38 -5.48 -17.71
C GLY A 123 -21.19 -6.71 -18.13
N THR A 124 -20.75 -7.41 -19.13
CA THR A 124 -21.46 -8.59 -19.65
C THR A 124 -21.13 -9.78 -18.75
N PRO A 125 -22.11 -10.42 -18.13
CA PRO A 125 -21.91 -11.73 -17.55
C PRO A 125 -21.41 -12.67 -18.65
N SER A 126 -20.59 -13.64 -18.28
CA SER A 126 -19.97 -14.60 -19.20
C SER A 126 -21.01 -15.20 -20.16
N LEU A 127 -21.06 -14.71 -21.38
CA LEU A 127 -21.90 -15.27 -22.42
C LEU A 127 -21.25 -16.58 -22.89
N VAL A 128 -22.01 -17.64 -22.86
CA VAL A 128 -21.59 -18.94 -23.39
C VAL A 128 -22.20 -19.09 -24.78
N PHE A 129 -21.34 -19.09 -25.81
CA PHE A 129 -21.76 -19.38 -27.18
C PHE A 129 -21.63 -20.89 -27.42
N LEU A 130 -22.76 -21.56 -27.63
CA LEU A 130 -22.78 -22.96 -28.04
C LEU A 130 -22.64 -23.02 -29.57
N MET A 131 -21.58 -23.62 -30.04
CA MET A 131 -21.26 -23.80 -31.46
C MET A 131 -20.95 -25.28 -31.74
N PRO A 132 -21.98 -26.16 -31.78
CA PRO A 132 -21.80 -27.59 -31.77
C PRO A 132 -20.95 -28.14 -32.96
N ASP A 133 -21.09 -27.49 -34.12
CA ASP A 133 -20.46 -27.96 -35.39
C ASP A 133 -19.28 -27.09 -35.86
N ALA A 134 -18.81 -26.16 -35.02
CA ALA A 134 -17.72 -25.25 -35.39
C ALA A 134 -16.37 -25.87 -35.10
N SER A 135 -15.43 -25.76 -36.05
CA SER A 135 -14.04 -26.06 -35.82
C SER A 135 -13.39 -25.07 -34.84
N GLU A 136 -12.24 -25.44 -34.30
CA GLU A 136 -11.48 -24.60 -33.36
C GLU A 136 -11.14 -23.24 -33.98
N ASP A 137 -10.69 -23.21 -35.23
CA ASP A 137 -10.38 -22.00 -35.99
C ASP A 137 -11.62 -21.10 -36.18
N GLN A 138 -12.79 -21.69 -36.44
CA GLN A 138 -14.04 -20.97 -36.61
C GLN A 138 -14.51 -20.34 -35.30
N ARG A 139 -14.35 -21.07 -34.19
CA ARG A 139 -14.65 -20.56 -32.84
C ARG A 139 -13.74 -19.39 -32.47
N ASP A 140 -12.44 -19.51 -32.72
CA ASP A 140 -11.47 -18.47 -32.39
C ASP A 140 -11.67 -17.20 -33.26
N ALA A 141 -11.96 -17.38 -34.54
CA ALA A 141 -12.29 -16.29 -35.45
C ALA A 141 -13.60 -15.57 -35.04
N PHE A 142 -14.58 -16.31 -34.52
CA PHE A 142 -15.83 -15.74 -33.99
C PHE A 142 -15.54 -14.95 -32.71
N MET A 143 -14.81 -15.52 -31.75
CA MET A 143 -14.46 -14.86 -30.49
C MET A 143 -13.63 -13.59 -30.70
N ALA A 144 -12.70 -13.61 -31.66
CA ALA A 144 -11.94 -12.42 -32.00
C ALA A 144 -12.81 -11.30 -32.57
N ARG A 145 -13.77 -11.62 -33.46
CA ARG A 145 -14.74 -10.65 -34.02
C ARG A 145 -15.70 -10.14 -32.97
N TRP A 146 -16.18 -11.02 -32.08
CA TRP A 146 -17.04 -10.65 -30.96
C TRP A 146 -16.35 -9.67 -30.03
N ASN A 147 -15.15 -10.04 -29.55
CA ASN A 147 -14.38 -9.18 -28.65
C ASN A 147 -14.09 -7.80 -29.28
N LYS A 148 -13.76 -7.74 -30.57
CA LYS A 148 -13.52 -6.47 -31.27
C LYS A 148 -14.77 -5.57 -31.34
N ARG A 149 -15.97 -6.15 -31.38
CA ARG A 149 -17.25 -5.39 -31.48
C ARG A 149 -17.83 -5.01 -30.13
N HIS A 150 -17.63 -5.84 -29.11
CA HIS A 150 -18.38 -5.74 -27.85
C HIS A 150 -17.51 -5.55 -26.63
N ARG A 151 -16.20 -5.55 -26.75
CA ARG A 151 -15.28 -5.35 -25.62
C ARG A 151 -14.77 -3.90 -25.57
N GLY A 152 -14.70 -3.34 -24.35
CA GLY A 152 -14.19 -1.99 -24.07
C GLY A 152 -15.29 -0.98 -23.84
N VAL A 153 -14.99 0.06 -23.07
CA VAL A 153 -15.96 1.10 -22.62
C VAL A 153 -16.65 1.80 -23.80
N GLU A 154 -15.93 1.93 -24.92
CA GLU A 154 -16.47 2.60 -26.14
C GLU A 154 -17.52 1.75 -26.87
N ASN A 155 -17.59 0.46 -26.62
CA ASN A 155 -18.51 -0.47 -27.26
C ASN A 155 -19.63 -0.95 -26.32
N SER A 156 -19.67 -0.44 -25.09
CA SER A 156 -20.71 -0.77 -24.12
C SER A 156 -22.11 -0.38 -24.65
N HIS A 157 -23.08 -1.23 -24.37
CA HIS A 157 -24.50 -1.05 -24.81
C HIS A 157 -24.76 -1.14 -26.32
N ARG A 158 -23.85 -1.64 -27.15
CA ARG A 158 -24.12 -1.89 -28.58
C ARG A 158 -24.95 -3.16 -28.74
N ALA A 159 -26.06 -3.03 -29.52
CA ALA A 159 -26.86 -4.18 -29.85
C ALA A 159 -26.11 -5.16 -30.75
N ALA A 160 -26.25 -6.45 -30.47
CA ALA A 160 -25.74 -7.53 -31.32
C ALA A 160 -26.87 -8.14 -32.12
N ALA A 161 -26.71 -8.22 -33.45
CA ALA A 161 -27.58 -8.98 -34.31
C ALA A 161 -26.84 -10.26 -34.77
N LEU A 162 -27.45 -11.41 -34.51
CA LEU A 162 -26.94 -12.72 -34.98
C LEU A 162 -27.85 -13.20 -36.14
N THR A 163 -27.23 -13.65 -37.22
CA THR A 163 -27.92 -14.30 -38.33
C THR A 163 -27.81 -15.81 -38.17
N GLY A 164 -28.94 -16.47 -38.02
CA GLY A 164 -29.05 -17.92 -37.84
C GLY A 164 -30.30 -18.29 -37.05
N ASN A 165 -30.75 -19.56 -37.12
CA ASN A 165 -31.80 -20.05 -36.23
C ASN A 165 -31.27 -20.06 -34.80
N VAL A 166 -31.70 -19.09 -33.99
CA VAL A 166 -31.42 -19.06 -32.54
C VAL A 166 -32.70 -19.52 -31.88
N ASP A 167 -32.78 -20.75 -31.42
CA ASP A 167 -33.79 -21.16 -30.46
C ASP A 167 -33.44 -20.52 -29.11
N ILE A 168 -34.35 -19.70 -28.61
CA ILE A 168 -34.25 -19.03 -27.28
C ILE A 168 -34.84 -19.96 -26.24
#